data_549d928f5614d270c570fa206cde41de
#
_entry.id   549d928f5614d270c570fa206cde41de
#
_cell.length_a   1.000
_cell.length_b   1.000
_cell.length_c   1.000
_cell.angle_alpha   90.00
_cell.angle_beta   90.00
_cell.angle_gamma   90.00
#
_symmetry.space_group_name_H-M   'P 1'
#
loop_
_entity.id
_entity.type
_entity.pdbx_description
1 polymer ?
#
loop_
_entity_poly.entity_id
_entity_poly.type
_entity_poly.pdbx_seq_one_letter_code
_entity_poly.pdbx_strand_id
1 'polypeptide(L)'
;LPSEIIVRLKYVVKIEKKATRIDKTIQKSKRISAEVKSKVNLTQTLDSLKMNILKTGQNLSMFSSEPVLNLKIYDAGKVDGDRITIMVNDSVILRNYEVSKIIKHLKIPLIMRNTKVQVKAINTGSISPNTARIEIIDQKNTIDVITSLKKGEYTSITIIKEE
;
A
#
# COMPACT_ATOMS: atom_id res chain seq x y z
N LEU A 1 15.31 0.41 -13.12
CA LEU A 1 14.98 1.41 -12.10
C LEU A 1 14.16 2.57 -12.65
N PRO A 2 14.60 3.29 -13.70
CA PRO A 2 13.81 4.36 -14.29
C PRO A 2 12.43 3.90 -14.78
N SER A 3 12.32 2.68 -15.28
CA SER A 3 11.06 2.12 -15.77
C SER A 3 10.03 1.90 -14.66
N GLU A 4 10.44 1.45 -13.49
CA GLU A 4 9.53 1.24 -12.36
C GLU A 4 8.98 2.58 -11.84
N ILE A 5 9.82 3.59 -11.74
CA ILE A 5 9.40 4.95 -11.33
C ILE A 5 8.44 5.54 -12.36
N ILE A 6 8.75 5.39 -13.65
CA ILE A 6 7.89 5.85 -14.74
C ILE A 6 6.53 5.16 -14.69
N VAL A 7 6.49 3.86 -14.42
CA VAL A 7 5.23 3.11 -14.25
C VAL A 7 4.43 3.68 -13.08
N ARG A 8 5.06 3.97 -11.95
CA ARG A 8 4.39 4.55 -10.79
C ARG A 8 3.85 5.95 -11.08
N LEU A 9 4.65 6.83 -11.65
CA LEU A 9 4.22 8.18 -12.05
C LEU A 9 3.08 8.12 -13.06
N LYS A 10 3.17 7.25 -14.06
CA LYS A 10 2.09 7.01 -15.03
C LYS A 10 0.82 6.49 -14.36
N TYR A 11 0.95 5.63 -13.34
CA TYR A 11 -0.19 5.10 -12.59
C TYR A 11 -0.89 6.20 -11.80
N VAL A 12 -0.15 7.03 -11.06
CA VAL A 12 -0.71 8.18 -10.32
C VAL A 12 -1.41 9.15 -11.27
N VAL A 13 -0.76 9.55 -12.35
CA VAL A 13 -1.35 10.45 -13.37
C VAL A 13 -2.61 9.83 -14.00
N LYS A 14 -2.62 8.52 -14.25
CA LYS A 14 -3.79 7.82 -14.80
C LYS A 14 -4.96 7.82 -13.82
N ILE A 15 -4.69 7.66 -12.52
CA ILE A 15 -5.70 7.74 -11.47
C ILE A 15 -6.29 9.14 -11.38
N GLU A 16 -5.47 10.17 -11.36
CA GLU A 16 -5.91 11.57 -11.30
C GLU A 16 -6.77 11.93 -12.52
N LYS A 17 -6.36 11.54 -13.73
CA LYS A 17 -7.15 11.72 -14.95
C LYS A 17 -8.49 10.99 -14.91
N LYS A 18 -8.53 9.78 -14.33
CA LYS A 18 -9.76 9.00 -14.16
C LYS A 18 -10.70 9.67 -13.18
N ALA A 19 -10.20 10.16 -12.05
CA ALA A 19 -10.98 10.90 -11.06
C ALA A 19 -11.57 12.18 -11.66
N THR A 20 -10.79 12.96 -12.40
CA THR A 20 -11.25 14.16 -13.11
C THR A 20 -12.33 13.86 -14.17
N ARG A 21 -12.21 12.71 -14.88
CA ARG A 21 -13.24 12.28 -15.84
C ARG A 21 -14.55 11.89 -15.14
N ILE A 22 -14.46 11.20 -14.01
CA ILE A 22 -15.63 10.84 -13.18
C ILE A 22 -16.34 12.10 -12.72
N ASP A 23 -15.61 13.08 -12.21
CA ASP A 23 -16.17 14.36 -11.77
C ASP A 23 -16.91 15.08 -12.92
N LYS A 24 -16.28 15.22 -14.08
CA LYS A 24 -16.91 15.82 -15.26
C LYS A 24 -18.17 15.06 -15.71
N THR A 25 -18.17 13.73 -15.60
CA THR A 25 -19.32 12.89 -15.95
C THR A 25 -20.46 13.11 -14.97
N ILE A 26 -20.18 13.19 -13.68
CA ILE A 26 -21.15 13.48 -12.63
C ILE A 26 -21.76 14.86 -12.85
N GLN A 27 -20.96 15.88 -13.13
CA GLN A 27 -21.42 17.24 -13.36
C GLN A 27 -22.29 17.36 -14.64
N LYS A 28 -21.96 16.64 -15.70
CA LYS A 28 -22.71 16.68 -16.97
C LYS A 28 -24.03 15.89 -16.93
N SER A 29 -24.17 14.96 -16.02
CA SER A 29 -25.36 14.12 -15.94
C SER A 29 -26.54 14.88 -15.31
N LYS A 30 -27.48 15.32 -16.13
CA LYS A 30 -28.74 15.94 -15.67
C LYS A 30 -29.67 14.98 -14.90
N ARG A 31 -29.39 13.65 -14.96
CA ARG A 31 -30.21 12.60 -14.33
C ARG A 31 -29.73 12.17 -12.95
N ILE A 32 -28.56 12.63 -12.51
CA ILE A 32 -28.05 12.30 -11.19
C ILE A 32 -28.67 13.27 -10.18
N SER A 33 -29.41 12.73 -9.20
CA SER A 33 -30.04 13.53 -8.16
C SER A 33 -29.01 14.31 -7.32
N ALA A 34 -29.41 15.43 -6.75
CA ALA A 34 -28.54 16.21 -5.85
C ALA A 34 -28.06 15.38 -4.66
N GLU A 35 -28.89 14.44 -4.16
CA GLU A 35 -28.52 13.51 -3.08
C GLU A 35 -27.37 12.55 -3.47
N VAL A 36 -27.38 12.04 -4.71
CA VAL A 36 -26.28 11.18 -5.21
C VAL A 36 -25.02 12.00 -5.35
N LYS A 37 -25.12 13.24 -5.85
CA LYS A 37 -23.98 14.16 -5.97
C LYS A 37 -23.36 14.53 -4.61
N SER A 38 -24.19 14.74 -3.59
CA SER A 38 -23.70 15.05 -2.23
C SER A 38 -23.05 13.85 -1.52
N LYS A 39 -23.40 12.62 -1.89
CA LYS A 39 -22.84 11.39 -1.33
C LYS A 39 -21.50 10.99 -1.97
N VAL A 40 -21.18 11.50 -3.16
CA VAL A 40 -19.88 11.27 -3.81
C VAL A 40 -18.85 12.21 -3.21
N ASN A 41 -18.17 11.73 -2.19
CA ASN A 41 -17.03 12.44 -1.62
C ASN A 41 -15.79 12.19 -2.49
N LEU A 42 -15.50 13.12 -3.40
CA LEU A 42 -14.34 13.05 -4.30
C LEU A 42 -13.03 12.91 -3.56
N THR A 43 -12.89 13.53 -2.40
CA THR A 43 -11.69 13.42 -1.56
C THR A 43 -11.50 11.99 -1.10
N GLN A 44 -12.56 11.33 -0.61
CA GLN A 44 -12.49 9.90 -0.22
C GLN A 44 -12.18 9.00 -1.41
N THR A 45 -12.74 9.29 -2.58
CA THR A 45 -12.46 8.54 -3.81
C THR A 45 -11.02 8.72 -4.25
N LEU A 46 -10.48 9.93 -4.19
CA LEU A 46 -9.08 10.22 -4.50
C LEU A 46 -8.13 9.57 -3.48
N ASP A 47 -8.46 9.60 -2.21
CA ASP A 47 -7.66 8.97 -1.17
C ASP A 47 -7.66 7.44 -1.30
N SER A 48 -8.80 6.83 -1.61
CA SER A 48 -8.87 5.39 -1.89
C SER A 48 -8.11 5.00 -3.16
N LEU A 49 -8.07 5.86 -4.18
CA LEU A 49 -7.34 5.64 -5.42
C LEU A 49 -5.82 5.85 -5.27
N LYS A 50 -5.37 6.57 -4.24
CA LYS A 50 -3.92 6.72 -3.91
C LYS A 50 -3.36 5.49 -3.20
N MET A 51 -4.21 4.62 -2.69
CA MET A 51 -3.80 3.41 -2.00
C MET A 51 -3.23 2.38 -2.98
N ASN A 52 -2.05 1.88 -2.67
CA ASN A 52 -1.39 0.86 -3.49
C ASN A 52 -1.81 -0.52 -3.00
N ILE A 53 -2.55 -1.26 -3.83
CA ILE A 53 -2.88 -2.67 -3.55
C ILE A 53 -1.80 -3.53 -4.19
N LEU A 54 -1.07 -4.28 -3.38
CA LEU A 54 -0.03 -5.20 -3.84
C LEU A 54 -0.53 -6.64 -3.78
N LYS A 55 -0.49 -7.29 -4.92
CA LYS A 55 -0.81 -8.71 -5.12
C LYS A 55 0.47 -9.53 -5.24
N THR A 56 0.31 -10.85 -5.32
CA THR A 56 1.44 -11.77 -5.46
C THR A 56 2.38 -11.41 -6.60
N GLY A 57 3.68 -11.47 -6.32
CA GLY A 57 4.74 -11.18 -7.29
C GLY A 57 4.89 -9.72 -7.68
N GLN A 58 4.06 -8.81 -7.16
CA GLN A 58 4.21 -7.37 -7.43
C GLN A 58 5.28 -6.76 -6.53
N ASN A 59 5.97 -5.75 -7.06
CA ASN A 59 6.95 -4.95 -6.33
C ASN A 59 6.61 -3.47 -6.47
N LEU A 60 6.62 -2.76 -5.34
CA LEU A 60 6.54 -1.31 -5.29
C LEU A 60 7.93 -0.76 -5.02
N SER A 61 8.42 0.15 -5.86
CA SER A 61 9.70 0.82 -5.64
C SER A 61 9.49 2.26 -5.18
N MET A 62 10.27 2.69 -4.20
CA MET A 62 10.29 4.06 -3.69
C MET A 62 11.72 4.53 -3.44
N PHE A 63 11.92 5.84 -3.48
CA PHE A 63 13.17 6.47 -3.08
C PHE A 63 13.04 7.05 -1.68
N SER A 64 14.15 7.04 -0.93
CA SER A 64 14.25 7.71 0.35
C SER A 64 15.69 8.14 0.63
N SER A 65 15.85 9.32 1.17
CA SER A 65 17.14 9.84 1.69
C SER A 65 17.31 9.58 3.19
N GLU A 66 16.29 8.99 3.84
CA GLU A 66 16.32 8.71 5.27
C GLU A 66 17.26 7.56 5.63
N PRO A 67 17.98 7.65 6.75
CA PRO A 67 18.81 6.54 7.22
C PRO A 67 17.97 5.37 7.78
N VAL A 68 16.76 5.66 8.24
CA VAL A 68 15.83 4.68 8.83
C VAL A 68 14.41 5.01 8.43
N LEU A 69 13.68 4.03 7.93
CA LEU A 69 12.24 4.15 7.69
C LEU A 69 11.42 3.56 8.83
N ASN A 70 10.27 4.18 9.09
CA ASN A 70 9.29 3.66 10.02
C ASN A 70 8.14 3.01 9.24
N LEU A 71 7.84 1.75 9.58
CA LEU A 71 6.70 1.03 9.06
C LEU A 71 5.64 0.90 10.15
N LYS A 72 4.39 1.17 9.81
CA LYS A 72 3.23 0.82 10.62
C LYS A 72 2.47 -0.29 9.93
N ILE A 73 2.13 -1.34 10.67
CA ILE A 73 1.44 -2.51 10.16
C ILE A 73 0.20 -2.74 11.01
N TYR A 74 -0.96 -2.82 10.37
CA TYR A 74 -2.23 -3.04 11.03
C TYR A 74 -3.30 -3.53 10.06
N ASP A 75 -4.42 -3.99 10.59
CA ASP A 75 -5.61 -4.32 9.82
C ASP A 75 -6.53 -3.10 9.71
N ALA A 76 -6.71 -2.60 8.50
CA ALA A 76 -7.63 -1.50 8.21
C ALA A 76 -9.08 -1.97 8.05
N GLY A 77 -9.31 -3.27 7.82
CA GLY A 77 -10.59 -3.89 7.62
C GLY A 77 -11.18 -4.56 8.88
N LYS A 78 -11.77 -5.72 8.70
CA LYS A 78 -12.26 -6.57 9.77
C LYS A 78 -11.15 -7.53 10.19
N VAL A 79 -10.80 -7.50 11.47
CA VAL A 79 -9.82 -8.45 12.02
C VAL A 79 -10.41 -9.86 11.92
N ASP A 80 -9.72 -10.72 11.21
CA ASP A 80 -10.18 -12.06 10.88
C ASP A 80 -9.13 -13.16 11.08
N GLY A 81 -8.00 -12.79 11.70
CA GLY A 81 -6.91 -13.70 12.04
C GLY A 81 -5.86 -13.84 10.93
N ASP A 82 -5.75 -12.86 10.05
CA ASP A 82 -4.68 -12.77 9.05
C ASP A 82 -3.30 -12.79 9.71
N ARG A 83 -2.39 -13.64 9.20
CA ARG A 83 -1.02 -13.75 9.69
C ARG A 83 -0.02 -13.55 8.58
N ILE A 84 1.01 -12.76 8.87
CA ILE A 84 2.06 -12.42 7.92
C ILE A 84 3.46 -12.67 8.50
N THR A 85 4.42 -12.82 7.61
CA THR A 85 5.86 -12.76 7.91
C THR A 85 6.48 -11.63 7.10
N ILE A 86 7.29 -10.81 7.74
CA ILE A 86 8.04 -9.73 7.07
C ILE A 86 9.51 -10.06 7.07
N MET A 87 10.12 -9.93 5.91
CA MET A 87 11.55 -10.09 5.69
C MET A 87 12.14 -8.80 5.14
N VAL A 88 13.36 -8.49 5.55
CA VAL A 88 14.16 -7.39 5.00
C VAL A 88 15.46 -7.97 4.48
N ASN A 89 15.72 -7.82 3.18
CA ASN A 89 16.89 -8.41 2.51
C ASN A 89 17.06 -9.89 2.88
N ASP A 90 15.97 -10.66 2.74
CA ASP A 90 15.86 -12.09 3.06
C ASP A 90 15.98 -12.47 4.55
N SER A 91 16.21 -11.51 5.45
CA SER A 91 16.21 -11.74 6.89
C SER A 91 14.83 -11.55 7.48
N VAL A 92 14.33 -12.54 8.23
CA VAL A 92 13.03 -12.46 8.90
C VAL A 92 13.09 -11.50 10.08
N ILE A 93 12.34 -10.41 10.02
CA ILE A 93 12.26 -9.42 11.11
C ILE A 93 10.94 -9.50 11.90
N LEU A 94 9.90 -10.05 11.31
CA LEU A 94 8.62 -10.30 11.95
C LEU A 94 8.07 -11.65 11.47
N ARG A 95 7.93 -12.62 12.38
CA ARG A 95 7.54 -13.98 12.02
C ARG A 95 6.12 -14.29 12.48
N ASN A 96 5.31 -14.82 11.56
CA ASN A 96 3.97 -15.35 11.86
C ASN A 96 3.13 -14.42 12.74
N TYR A 97 3.18 -13.12 12.43
CA TYR A 97 2.49 -12.06 13.18
C TYR A 97 1.03 -12.00 12.79
N GLU A 98 0.14 -12.00 13.79
CA GLU A 98 -1.29 -11.80 13.58
C GLU A 98 -1.59 -10.31 13.46
N VAL A 99 -2.11 -9.92 12.31
CA VAL A 99 -2.47 -8.54 12.01
C VAL A 99 -3.75 -8.17 12.76
N SER A 100 -3.73 -7.05 13.43
CA SER A 100 -4.85 -6.57 14.25
C SER A 100 -5.04 -5.06 14.09
N LYS A 101 -6.00 -4.49 14.80
CA LYS A 101 -6.17 -3.02 14.87
C LYS A 101 -5.04 -2.31 15.62
N ILE A 102 -4.27 -3.06 16.41
CA ILE A 102 -3.13 -2.51 17.13
C ILE A 102 -1.98 -2.31 16.13
N ILE A 103 -1.49 -1.09 16.05
CA ILE A 103 -0.42 -0.73 15.12
C ILE A 103 0.89 -1.35 15.59
N LYS A 104 1.46 -2.19 14.74
CA LYS A 104 2.83 -2.69 14.92
C LYS A 104 3.80 -1.73 14.25
N HIS A 105 4.72 -1.19 15.03
CA HIS A 105 5.79 -0.34 14.53
C HIS A 105 7.05 -1.16 14.26
N LEU A 106 7.65 -0.99 13.09
CA LEU A 106 8.95 -1.53 12.73
C LEU A 106 9.85 -0.41 12.24
N LYS A 107 11.14 -0.47 12.57
CA LYS A 107 12.17 0.42 12.05
C LYS A 107 13.07 -0.35 11.09
N ILE A 108 13.24 0.16 9.89
CA ILE A 108 14.04 -0.46 8.82
C ILE A 108 15.23 0.44 8.55
N PRO A 109 16.45 0.07 8.97
CA PRO A 109 17.65 0.82 8.65
C PRO A 109 17.99 0.66 7.17
N LEU A 110 18.22 1.76 6.47
CA LEU A 110 18.63 1.79 5.06
C LEU A 110 20.16 1.81 4.96
N ILE A 111 20.78 0.68 5.26
CA ILE A 111 22.24 0.52 5.25
C ILE A 111 22.75 0.36 3.81
N MET A 112 22.01 -0.37 2.98
CA MET A 112 22.36 -0.63 1.58
C MET A 112 21.61 0.33 0.65
N ARG A 113 22.14 0.50 -0.56
CA ARG A 113 21.49 1.28 -1.60
C ARG A 113 20.08 0.79 -1.92
N ASN A 114 19.88 -0.52 -1.96
CA ASN A 114 18.58 -1.14 -2.18
C ASN A 114 18.21 -1.97 -0.95
N THR A 115 17.08 -1.67 -0.35
CA THR A 115 16.52 -2.45 0.75
C THR A 115 15.18 -3.04 0.30
N LYS A 116 15.08 -4.37 0.31
CA LYS A 116 13.88 -5.08 -0.10
C LYS A 116 13.10 -5.54 1.13
N VAL A 117 11.89 -5.04 1.27
CA VAL A 117 10.92 -5.49 2.28
C VAL A 117 9.95 -6.45 1.61
N GLN A 118 9.86 -7.68 2.09
CA GLN A 118 8.93 -8.68 1.58
C GLN A 118 7.87 -8.99 2.64
N VAL A 119 6.64 -9.11 2.19
CA VAL A 119 5.49 -9.49 3.01
C VAL A 119 4.92 -10.78 2.48
N LYS A 120 4.93 -11.82 3.31
CA LYS A 120 4.41 -13.16 2.98
C LYS A 120 3.17 -13.45 3.81
N ALA A 121 2.08 -13.87 3.16
CA ALA A 121 0.89 -14.35 3.82
C ALA A 121 1.10 -15.78 4.37
N ILE A 122 0.86 -15.98 5.65
CA ILE A 122 0.97 -17.29 6.31
C ILE A 122 -0.34 -18.04 6.26
N ASN A 123 -1.45 -17.32 6.37
CA ASN A 123 -2.82 -17.81 6.23
C ASN A 123 -3.68 -16.76 5.52
N THR A 124 -4.98 -16.97 5.46
CA THR A 124 -5.95 -16.01 4.94
C THR A 124 -7.05 -15.67 5.96
N GLY A 125 -6.75 -15.88 7.24
CA GLY A 125 -7.75 -15.67 8.28
C GLY A 125 -9.03 -16.45 8.04
N SER A 126 -10.16 -15.93 8.49
CA SER A 126 -11.50 -16.48 8.21
C SER A 126 -12.10 -15.93 6.89
N ILE A 127 -11.52 -14.87 6.32
CA ILE A 127 -12.00 -14.19 5.11
C ILE A 127 -10.81 -13.99 4.15
N SER A 128 -10.79 -14.71 3.03
CA SER A 128 -9.76 -14.55 2.00
C SER A 128 -10.01 -13.28 1.15
N PRO A 129 -8.96 -12.59 0.70
CA PRO A 129 -7.52 -12.84 0.85
C PRO A 129 -6.96 -12.33 2.19
N ASN A 130 -5.71 -12.70 2.52
CA ASN A 130 -4.94 -12.07 3.58
C ASN A 130 -4.68 -10.61 3.23
N THR A 131 -5.03 -9.71 4.14
CA THR A 131 -4.88 -8.28 3.97
C THR A 131 -4.13 -7.66 5.15
N ALA A 132 -3.11 -6.87 4.84
CA ALA A 132 -2.42 -6.05 5.82
C ALA A 132 -2.20 -4.66 5.25
N ARG A 133 -2.49 -3.63 6.03
CA ARG A 133 -2.12 -2.26 5.69
C ARG A 133 -0.73 -1.96 6.23
N ILE A 134 0.09 -1.42 5.36
CA ILE A 134 1.47 -1.05 5.66
C ILE A 134 1.65 0.40 5.26
N GLU A 135 1.87 1.26 6.24
CA GLU A 135 2.28 2.65 6.01
C GLU A 135 3.80 2.73 6.12
N ILE A 136 4.44 3.21 5.08
CA ILE A 136 5.88 3.46 5.07
C ILE A 136 6.07 4.96 5.23
N ILE A 137 6.69 5.36 6.33
CA ILE A 137 6.83 6.75 6.72
C ILE A 137 8.27 7.18 6.53
N ASP A 138 8.44 8.07 5.58
CA ASP A 138 9.61 8.91 5.35
C ASP A 138 9.28 10.33 5.87
N GLN A 139 10.26 11.14 6.24
CA GLN A 139 10.02 12.52 6.71
C GLN A 139 9.21 13.36 5.72
N LYS A 140 9.36 13.10 4.43
CA LYS A 140 8.72 13.89 3.35
C LYS A 140 7.40 13.28 2.87
N ASN A 141 7.24 11.95 3.01
CA ASN A 141 6.14 11.23 2.40
C ASN A 141 5.66 10.06 3.26
N THR A 142 4.37 9.76 3.16
CA THR A 142 3.81 8.49 3.63
C THR A 142 3.29 7.72 2.44
N ILE A 143 3.71 6.46 2.31
CA ILE A 143 3.23 5.56 1.29
C ILE A 143 2.36 4.50 1.95
N ASP A 144 1.12 4.44 1.50
CA ASP A 144 0.12 3.50 1.94
C ASP A 144 0.06 2.29 1.00
N VAL A 145 0.17 1.10 1.57
CA VAL A 145 0.10 -0.17 0.85
C VAL A 145 -0.90 -1.09 1.55
N ILE A 146 -1.76 -1.73 0.78
CA ILE A 146 -2.56 -2.87 1.24
C ILE A 146 -2.08 -4.11 0.49
N THR A 147 -1.76 -5.17 1.21
CA THR A 147 -1.49 -6.47 0.60
C THR A 147 -2.81 -7.19 0.32
N SER A 148 -2.84 -7.98 -0.76
CA SER A 148 -3.95 -8.87 -1.11
C SER A 148 -3.35 -10.20 -1.60
N LEU A 149 -3.15 -11.13 -0.66
CA LEU A 149 -2.35 -12.33 -0.86
C LEU A 149 -3.14 -13.58 -0.45
N LYS A 150 -2.96 -14.67 -1.19
CA LYS A 150 -3.39 -16.00 -0.75
C LYS A 150 -2.31 -16.58 0.18
N LYS A 151 -2.66 -17.63 0.91
CA LYS A 151 -1.71 -18.37 1.75
C LYS A 151 -0.46 -18.77 0.97
N GLY A 152 0.70 -18.43 1.51
CA GLY A 152 2.01 -18.73 0.93
C GLY A 152 2.50 -17.71 -0.13
N GLU A 153 1.64 -16.84 -0.63
CA GLU A 153 2.02 -15.79 -1.56
C GLU A 153 2.77 -14.66 -0.87
N TYR A 154 3.51 -13.90 -1.65
CA TYR A 154 4.28 -12.76 -1.17
C TYR A 154 4.27 -11.60 -2.18
N THR A 155 4.51 -10.42 -1.66
CA THR A 155 4.76 -9.18 -2.41
C THR A 155 5.98 -8.48 -1.84
N SER A 156 6.51 -7.48 -2.54
CA SER A 156 7.69 -6.77 -2.09
C SER A 156 7.59 -5.26 -2.28
N ILE A 157 8.37 -4.55 -1.46
CA ILE A 157 8.60 -3.12 -1.54
C ILE A 157 10.11 -2.93 -1.58
N THR A 158 10.60 -2.28 -2.62
CA THR A 158 12.02 -1.96 -2.77
C THR A 158 12.24 -0.48 -2.45
N ILE A 159 13.05 -0.23 -1.46
CA ILE A 159 13.46 1.12 -1.08
C ILE A 159 14.84 1.38 -1.63
N ILE A 160 14.97 2.43 -2.42
CA ILE A 160 16.20 2.87 -3.06
C ILE A 160 16.68 4.09 -2.29
N LYS A 161 17.83 3.93 -1.61
CA LYS A 161 18.43 5.04 -0.86
C LYS A 161 19.02 6.06 -1.85
N GLU A 162 18.58 7.30 -1.71
CA GLU A 162 19.17 8.45 -2.39
C GLU A 162 20.43 8.89 -1.64
N GLU A 163 21.43 9.35 -2.40
CA GLU A 163 22.67 9.93 -1.85
C GLU A 163 22.46 11.35 -1.38
#